data_71c3c0fb588292b526a98715f68d72f8
#
_entry.id   71c3c0fb588292b526a98715f68d72f8
#
_cell.length_a   1.000
_cell.length_b   1.000
_cell.length_c   1.000
_cell.angle_alpha   90.00
_cell.angle_beta   90.00
_cell.angle_gamma   90.00
#
_symmetry.space_group_name_H-M   'P 1'
#
loop_
_entity.id
_entity.type
_entity.pdbx_description
1 polymer ?
#
loop_
_entity_poly.entity_id
_entity_poly.type
_entity_poly.pdbx_seq_one_letter_code
_entity_poly.pdbx_strand_id
1 'polypeptide(L)'
;MEQIILGWYILVETGSVLLLTLYASFGFVGTLIAPMFGVAGDRIGHRDLLAMMRATYAVLAATLMTLVLTGALTPLYVFVIAILMGLVRPSDLGVRGALVATIMPHDLLIGAISVSRTTMDTAHIAGALTGAGLFAALGMGVAYVVIVCLYIVATLLTLCVTVAKRHRAADAADAALRASPMRDLKEGVAYIWTTPRMQAAMWVAFLVNLTAYPLSNGLLPYIAKTIYGTNQTGLGYLSASFAIGSLAGSLALSMIGGVRVARLMIASTVAWYAALLVFVQMQTVPTAIVCLLLTGFCQSLSMISVAVILMRAAGDHLRGRVMGVRMMVIYGLPLGLLAAGSLIEEIGFAATGTIYAATGLAMTLAILAHWRTDLWPLHAPANAR
;
A
#
# COMPACT_ATOMS: atom_id res chain seq x y z
N MET A 1 -4.26 6.62 10.66
CA MET A 1 -4.06 7.61 11.72
C MET A 1 -2.59 8.01 11.85
N GLU A 2 -1.75 7.14 12.35
CA GLU A 2 -0.35 7.41 12.72
C GLU A 2 0.50 8.03 11.60
N GLN A 3 0.44 7.50 10.36
CA GLN A 3 1.18 8.06 9.22
C GLN A 3 0.81 9.53 8.92
N ILE A 4 -0.45 9.89 9.08
CA ILE A 4 -0.93 11.25 8.86
C ILE A 4 -0.38 12.17 9.95
N ILE A 5 -0.45 11.74 11.21
CA ILE A 5 -0.01 12.52 12.37
C ILE A 5 1.51 12.73 12.34
N LEU A 6 2.28 11.65 12.16
CA LEU A 6 3.75 11.75 12.15
C LEU A 6 4.29 12.44 10.90
N GLY A 7 3.69 12.18 9.73
CA GLY A 7 4.08 12.90 8.50
C GLY A 7 3.85 14.39 8.63
N TRP A 8 2.73 14.80 9.23
CA TRP A 8 2.46 16.21 9.54
C TRP A 8 3.47 16.77 10.55
N TYR A 9 3.74 16.03 11.63
CA TYR A 9 4.70 16.44 12.66
C TYR A 9 6.09 16.70 12.08
N ILE A 10 6.63 15.72 11.33
CA ILE A 10 7.96 15.86 10.68
C ILE A 10 8.00 17.11 9.80
N LEU A 11 6.97 17.33 8.98
CA LEU A 11 6.93 18.49 8.10
C LEU A 11 6.83 19.83 8.87
N VAL A 12 6.10 19.85 10.00
CA VAL A 12 5.95 21.08 10.80
C VAL A 12 7.25 21.42 11.53
N GLU A 13 7.88 20.41 12.14
CA GLU A 13 9.10 20.60 12.95
C GLU A 13 10.33 20.86 12.10
N THR A 14 10.46 20.21 10.94
CA THR A 14 11.67 20.29 10.14
C THR A 14 11.58 21.26 8.98
N GLY A 15 10.38 21.57 8.51
CA GLY A 15 10.15 22.37 7.30
C GLY A 15 10.61 21.70 6.00
N SER A 16 11.22 20.50 6.04
CA SER A 16 11.84 19.84 4.90
C SER A 16 10.91 18.78 4.30
N VAL A 17 10.65 18.89 3.01
CA VAL A 17 9.92 17.87 2.25
C VAL A 17 10.77 16.61 2.06
N LEU A 18 12.09 16.74 1.99
CA LEU A 18 13.01 15.61 1.89
C LEU A 18 12.92 14.73 3.14
N LEU A 19 12.90 15.33 4.33
CA LEU A 19 12.76 14.58 5.58
C LEU A 19 11.38 13.92 5.69
N LEU A 20 10.33 14.56 5.21
CA LEU A 20 8.99 13.95 5.10
C LEU A 20 9.02 12.70 4.20
N THR A 21 9.63 12.80 3.02
CA THR A 21 9.69 11.68 2.07
C THR A 21 10.61 10.57 2.55
N LEU A 22 11.68 10.90 3.26
CA LEU A 22 12.55 9.93 3.96
C LEU A 22 11.75 9.17 5.04
N TYR A 23 11.00 9.87 5.88
CA TYR A 23 10.11 9.26 6.88
C TYR A 23 9.11 8.29 6.23
N ALA A 24 8.43 8.73 5.17
CA ALA A 24 7.46 7.89 4.47
C ALA A 24 8.11 6.65 3.83
N SER A 25 9.35 6.77 3.37
CA SER A 25 10.12 5.67 2.77
C SER A 25 10.52 4.60 3.80
N PHE A 26 10.77 4.97 5.05
CA PHE A 26 11.11 4.04 6.11
C PHE A 26 10.01 3.03 6.42
N GLY A 27 8.74 3.35 6.15
CA GLY A 27 7.63 2.42 6.27
C GLY A 27 7.74 1.16 5.38
N PHE A 28 8.69 1.11 4.44
CA PHE A 28 8.88 0.02 3.49
C PHE A 28 10.20 -0.76 3.66
N VAL A 29 11.05 -0.38 4.62
CA VAL A 29 12.36 -1.00 4.86
C VAL A 29 12.24 -2.51 5.09
N GLY A 30 11.22 -2.96 5.81
CA GLY A 30 11.01 -4.37 6.15
C GLY A 30 10.53 -5.26 5.00
N THR A 31 10.25 -4.70 3.82
CA THR A 31 9.78 -5.51 2.70
C THR A 31 10.83 -6.56 2.26
N LEU A 32 12.13 -6.25 2.42
CA LEU A 32 13.23 -7.20 2.14
C LEU A 32 13.24 -8.40 3.10
N ILE A 33 12.86 -8.19 4.35
CA ILE A 33 12.85 -9.22 5.38
C ILE A 33 11.47 -9.88 5.53
N ALA A 34 10.46 -9.42 4.79
CA ALA A 34 9.10 -9.98 4.84
C ALA A 34 9.04 -11.51 4.64
N PRO A 35 9.84 -12.13 3.74
CA PRO A 35 9.88 -13.59 3.63
C PRO A 35 10.29 -14.31 4.91
N MET A 36 11.14 -13.70 5.75
CA MET A 36 11.57 -14.28 7.03
C MET A 36 10.40 -14.37 8.02
N PHE A 37 9.47 -13.40 7.98
CA PHE A 37 8.26 -13.45 8.79
C PHE A 37 7.30 -14.57 8.36
N GLY A 38 7.29 -14.94 7.06
CA GLY A 38 6.57 -16.11 6.59
C GLY A 38 7.10 -17.39 7.24
N VAL A 39 8.41 -17.59 7.21
CA VAL A 39 9.08 -18.74 7.84
C VAL A 39 8.87 -18.74 9.37
N ALA A 40 8.93 -17.57 10.01
CA ALA A 40 8.65 -17.44 11.44
C ALA A 40 7.20 -17.82 11.74
N GLY A 41 6.23 -17.39 10.91
CA GLY A 41 4.81 -17.74 11.05
C GLY A 41 4.55 -19.24 10.95
N ASP A 42 5.27 -19.94 10.07
CA ASP A 42 5.17 -21.39 9.94
C ASP A 42 5.71 -22.12 11.19
N ARG A 43 6.73 -21.57 11.86
CA ARG A 43 7.35 -22.17 13.07
C ARG A 43 6.59 -21.89 14.35
N ILE A 44 6.24 -20.64 14.62
CA ILE A 44 5.63 -20.21 15.89
C ILE A 44 4.10 -20.10 15.81
N GLY A 45 3.54 -20.17 14.59
CA GLY A 45 2.12 -19.98 14.30
C GLY A 45 1.78 -18.56 13.88
N HIS A 46 0.98 -18.44 12.83
CA HIS A 46 0.59 -17.14 12.25
C HIS A 46 -0.18 -16.24 13.22
N ARG A 47 -0.99 -16.84 14.14
CA ARG A 47 -1.72 -16.09 15.17
C ARG A 47 -0.75 -15.43 16.16
N ASP A 48 0.19 -16.21 16.69
CA ASP A 48 1.09 -15.74 17.75
C ASP A 48 2.09 -14.74 17.16
N LEU A 49 2.58 -14.99 15.94
CA LEU A 49 3.40 -14.01 15.23
C LEU A 49 2.65 -12.69 14.99
N LEU A 50 1.39 -12.74 14.54
CA LEU A 50 0.59 -11.53 14.31
C LEU A 50 0.32 -10.78 15.63
N ALA A 51 0.08 -11.50 16.73
CA ALA A 51 -0.08 -10.90 18.05
C ALA A 51 1.22 -10.21 18.52
N MET A 52 2.38 -10.85 18.33
CA MET A 52 3.69 -10.25 18.63
C MET A 52 3.94 -8.97 17.81
N MET A 53 3.65 -9.00 16.49
CA MET A 53 3.78 -7.81 15.63
C MET A 53 2.90 -6.65 16.12
N ARG A 54 1.65 -6.93 16.50
CA ARG A 54 0.73 -5.91 17.03
C ARG A 54 1.13 -5.41 18.41
N ALA A 55 1.65 -6.29 19.27
CA ALA A 55 2.22 -5.89 20.56
C ALA A 55 3.44 -4.97 20.35
N THR A 56 4.30 -5.25 19.37
CA THR A 56 5.41 -4.36 18.99
C THR A 56 4.90 -2.98 18.59
N TYR A 57 3.84 -2.90 17.76
CA TYR A 57 3.24 -1.61 17.41
C TYR A 57 2.65 -0.90 18.65
N ALA A 58 2.00 -1.62 19.55
CA ALA A 58 1.48 -1.04 20.77
C ALA A 58 2.60 -0.44 21.65
N VAL A 59 3.73 -1.14 21.79
CA VAL A 59 4.91 -0.64 22.55
C VAL A 59 5.51 0.58 21.87
N LEU A 60 5.74 0.55 20.58
CA LEU A 60 6.31 1.68 19.83
C LEU A 60 5.38 2.90 19.86
N ALA A 61 4.08 2.69 19.71
CA ALA A 61 3.08 3.76 19.83
C ALA A 61 3.00 4.31 21.25
N ALA A 62 3.11 3.47 22.29
CA ALA A 62 3.18 3.90 23.69
C ALA A 62 4.45 4.71 23.98
N THR A 63 5.57 4.33 23.38
CA THR A 63 6.82 5.12 23.45
C THR A 63 6.62 6.51 22.82
N LEU A 64 6.01 6.58 21.65
CA LEU A 64 5.68 7.87 21.02
C LEU A 64 4.71 8.68 21.89
N MET A 65 3.69 8.04 22.43
CA MET A 65 2.74 8.68 23.36
C MET A 65 3.46 9.32 24.55
N THR A 66 4.37 8.57 25.21
CA THR A 66 5.12 9.11 26.35
C THR A 66 6.03 10.25 25.97
N LEU A 67 6.72 10.17 24.82
CA LEU A 67 7.56 11.25 24.30
C LEU A 67 6.74 12.50 23.98
N VAL A 68 5.53 12.34 23.44
CA VAL A 68 4.62 13.46 23.18
C VAL A 68 4.15 14.10 24.49
N LEU A 69 3.68 13.30 25.45
CA LEU A 69 3.14 13.79 26.72
C LEU A 69 4.20 14.45 27.61
N THR A 70 5.44 14.01 27.53
CA THR A 70 6.56 14.61 28.27
C THR A 70 7.20 15.79 27.56
N GLY A 71 6.77 16.12 26.33
CA GLY A 71 7.37 17.19 25.52
C GLY A 71 8.80 16.87 25.02
N ALA A 72 9.23 15.61 25.13
CA ALA A 72 10.55 15.15 24.71
C ALA A 72 10.61 14.62 23.27
N LEU A 73 9.51 14.72 22.52
CA LEU A 73 9.46 14.26 21.14
C LEU A 73 10.37 15.09 20.26
N THR A 74 11.26 14.40 19.52
CA THR A 74 12.10 15.02 18.51
C THR A 74 11.95 14.27 17.17
N PRO A 75 12.26 14.91 16.03
CA PRO A 75 12.24 14.24 14.73
C PRO A 75 13.08 12.96 14.71
N LEU A 76 14.22 12.93 15.39
CA LEU A 76 15.10 11.77 15.47
C LEU A 76 14.39 10.54 16.06
N TYR A 77 13.66 10.70 17.17
CA TYR A 77 12.88 9.59 17.76
C TYR A 77 11.78 9.09 16.82
N VAL A 78 11.13 10.01 16.10
CA VAL A 78 10.14 9.64 15.09
C VAL A 78 10.76 8.81 13.97
N PHE A 79 11.95 9.17 13.47
CA PHE A 79 12.66 8.39 12.46
C PHE A 79 13.05 6.99 12.97
N VAL A 80 13.62 6.89 14.17
CA VAL A 80 14.00 5.60 14.76
C VAL A 80 12.78 4.69 14.87
N ILE A 81 11.67 5.22 15.41
CA ILE A 81 10.44 4.44 15.58
C ILE A 81 9.82 4.09 14.22
N ALA A 82 9.87 4.99 13.24
CA ALA A 82 9.40 4.72 11.88
C ALA A 82 10.17 3.58 11.21
N ILE A 83 11.50 3.51 11.41
CA ILE A 83 12.32 2.39 10.92
C ILE A 83 11.89 1.08 11.61
N LEU A 84 11.77 1.07 12.94
CA LEU A 84 11.36 -0.13 13.69
C LEU A 84 9.97 -0.62 13.29
N MET A 85 9.01 0.29 13.13
CA MET A 85 7.68 -0.04 12.60
C MET A 85 7.74 -0.52 11.16
N GLY A 86 8.56 0.14 10.32
CA GLY A 86 8.75 -0.20 8.92
C GLY A 86 9.40 -1.57 8.69
N LEU A 87 10.18 -2.09 9.65
CA LEU A 87 10.70 -3.45 9.59
C LEU A 87 9.58 -4.52 9.71
N VAL A 88 8.56 -4.26 10.50
CA VAL A 88 7.49 -5.22 10.79
C VAL A 88 6.30 -5.07 9.83
N ARG A 89 5.96 -3.84 9.46
CA ARG A 89 4.72 -3.47 8.76
C ARG A 89 4.45 -4.18 7.44
N PRO A 90 5.43 -4.35 6.51
CA PRO A 90 5.17 -5.01 5.24
C PRO A 90 4.76 -6.48 5.41
N SER A 91 5.19 -7.12 6.50
CA SER A 91 4.92 -8.52 6.81
C SER A 91 3.52 -8.75 7.39
N ASP A 92 2.90 -7.74 8.00
CA ASP A 92 1.57 -7.84 8.64
C ASP A 92 0.49 -8.33 7.67
N LEU A 93 0.50 -7.79 6.45
CA LEU A 93 -0.48 -8.16 5.42
C LEU A 93 -0.35 -9.63 5.02
N GLY A 94 0.89 -10.12 4.88
CA GLY A 94 1.19 -11.51 4.52
C GLY A 94 0.79 -12.48 5.64
N VAL A 95 1.22 -12.21 6.86
CA VAL A 95 0.91 -13.04 8.05
C VAL A 95 -0.59 -13.08 8.33
N ARG A 96 -1.28 -11.95 8.19
CA ARG A 96 -2.74 -11.89 8.33
C ARG A 96 -3.46 -12.70 7.25
N GLY A 97 -3.01 -12.59 6.00
CA GLY A 97 -3.57 -13.37 4.89
C GLY A 97 -3.38 -14.87 5.10
N ALA A 98 -2.20 -15.30 5.56
CA ALA A 98 -1.91 -16.68 5.90
C ALA A 98 -2.76 -17.18 7.08
N LEU A 99 -2.97 -16.36 8.11
CA LEU A 99 -3.86 -16.69 9.22
C LEU A 99 -5.30 -16.90 8.75
N VAL A 100 -5.84 -16.01 7.92
CA VAL A 100 -7.18 -16.16 7.33
C VAL A 100 -7.29 -17.45 6.53
N ALA A 101 -6.29 -17.76 5.70
CA ALA A 101 -6.26 -19.00 4.92
C ALA A 101 -6.15 -20.27 5.77
N THR A 102 -5.58 -20.17 6.98
CA THR A 102 -5.46 -21.30 7.92
C THR A 102 -6.77 -21.58 8.65
N ILE A 103 -7.57 -20.54 8.92
CA ILE A 103 -8.80 -20.65 9.73
C ILE A 103 -10.01 -20.96 8.85
N MET A 104 -10.04 -20.43 7.61
CA MET A 104 -11.21 -20.52 6.75
C MET A 104 -11.24 -21.82 5.93
N PRO A 105 -12.42 -22.48 5.79
CA PRO A 105 -12.63 -23.53 4.80
C PRO A 105 -12.39 -23.00 3.38
N HIS A 106 -11.95 -23.89 2.46
CA HIS A 106 -11.65 -23.51 1.07
C HIS A 106 -12.82 -22.83 0.37
N ASP A 107 -14.04 -23.29 0.64
CA ASP A 107 -15.28 -22.77 0.02
C ASP A 107 -15.57 -21.31 0.42
N LEU A 108 -15.17 -20.90 1.63
CA LEU A 108 -15.40 -19.57 2.19
C LEU A 108 -14.19 -18.63 2.06
N LEU A 109 -13.06 -19.13 1.58
CA LEU A 109 -11.79 -18.37 1.57
C LEU A 109 -11.89 -17.09 0.73
N ILE A 110 -12.52 -17.15 -0.44
CA ILE A 110 -12.69 -15.98 -1.32
C ILE A 110 -13.53 -14.91 -0.62
N GLY A 111 -14.62 -15.31 0.02
CA GLY A 111 -15.48 -14.41 0.79
C GLY A 111 -14.73 -13.77 1.96
N ALA A 112 -13.97 -14.56 2.70
CA ALA A 112 -13.17 -14.08 3.84
C ALA A 112 -12.08 -13.07 3.42
N ILE A 113 -11.40 -13.32 2.30
CA ILE A 113 -10.40 -12.38 1.74
C ILE A 113 -11.09 -11.08 1.30
N SER A 114 -12.26 -11.17 0.65
CA SER A 114 -13.02 -10.01 0.21
C SER A 114 -13.47 -9.15 1.40
N VAL A 115 -14.05 -9.75 2.43
CA VAL A 115 -14.44 -9.06 3.67
C VAL A 115 -13.23 -8.42 4.34
N SER A 116 -12.11 -9.16 4.45
CA SER A 116 -10.86 -8.63 5.00
C SER A 116 -10.37 -7.40 4.24
N ARG A 117 -10.46 -7.41 2.91
CA ARG A 117 -10.08 -6.27 2.07
C ARG A 117 -10.99 -5.06 2.29
N THR A 118 -12.31 -5.26 2.23
CA THR A 118 -13.29 -4.19 2.48
C THR A 118 -13.11 -3.57 3.87
N THR A 119 -12.87 -4.40 4.90
CA THR A 119 -12.59 -3.93 6.27
C THR A 119 -11.34 -3.06 6.30
N MET A 120 -10.28 -3.44 5.59
CA MET A 120 -9.05 -2.62 5.50
C MET A 120 -9.33 -1.27 4.85
N ASP A 121 -10.00 -1.26 3.70
CA ASP A 121 -10.26 -0.04 2.96
C ASP A 121 -11.17 0.91 3.79
N THR A 122 -12.20 0.38 4.45
CA THR A 122 -13.04 1.13 5.40
C THR A 122 -12.25 1.66 6.59
N ALA A 123 -11.35 0.84 7.16
CA ALA A 123 -10.49 1.26 8.27
C ALA A 123 -9.49 2.36 7.85
N HIS A 124 -9.01 2.34 6.60
CA HIS A 124 -8.20 3.43 6.05
C HIS A 124 -8.95 4.75 6.00
N ILE A 125 -10.20 4.74 5.51
CA ILE A 125 -11.07 5.93 5.46
C ILE A 125 -11.35 6.45 6.87
N ALA A 126 -11.86 5.58 7.74
CA ALA A 126 -12.16 5.93 9.13
C ALA A 126 -10.91 6.44 9.86
N GLY A 127 -9.78 5.75 9.69
CA GLY A 127 -8.51 6.12 10.30
C GLY A 127 -7.95 7.46 9.79
N ALA A 128 -8.16 7.81 8.53
CA ALA A 128 -7.74 9.10 8.00
C ALA A 128 -8.57 10.25 8.64
N LEU A 129 -9.88 10.11 8.63
CA LEU A 129 -10.80 11.14 9.18
C LEU A 129 -10.68 11.27 10.70
N THR A 130 -10.76 10.15 11.43
CA THR A 130 -10.68 10.18 12.90
C THR A 130 -9.29 10.58 13.38
N GLY A 131 -8.22 10.12 12.70
CA GLY A 131 -6.85 10.49 13.05
C GLY A 131 -6.59 11.98 12.88
N ALA A 132 -6.98 12.54 11.75
CA ALA A 132 -6.87 13.98 11.50
C ALA A 132 -7.77 14.81 12.43
N GLY A 133 -9.01 14.35 12.65
CA GLY A 133 -9.96 15.05 13.53
C GLY A 133 -9.52 15.03 15.00
N LEU A 134 -9.09 13.90 15.52
CA LEU A 134 -8.55 13.80 16.89
C LEU A 134 -7.30 14.66 17.07
N PHE A 135 -6.40 14.62 16.09
CA PHE A 135 -5.19 15.43 16.14
C PHE A 135 -5.51 16.93 16.12
N ALA A 136 -6.43 17.36 15.25
CA ALA A 136 -6.81 18.76 15.15
C ALA A 136 -7.59 19.28 16.38
N ALA A 137 -8.48 18.46 16.96
CA ALA A 137 -9.34 18.87 18.07
C ALA A 137 -8.69 18.72 19.45
N LEU A 138 -7.92 17.65 19.66
CA LEU A 138 -7.43 17.24 20.99
C LEU A 138 -5.90 17.15 21.07
N GLY A 139 -5.22 17.44 19.96
CA GLY A 139 -3.77 17.40 19.89
C GLY A 139 -3.19 15.99 19.74
N MET A 140 -1.86 15.96 19.59
CA MET A 140 -1.11 14.72 19.29
C MET A 140 -1.17 13.72 20.45
N GLY A 141 -1.11 14.19 21.70
CA GLY A 141 -1.09 13.32 22.89
C GLY A 141 -2.34 12.44 22.99
N VAL A 142 -3.53 13.05 22.89
CA VAL A 142 -4.81 12.30 22.97
C VAL A 142 -4.97 11.38 21.77
N ALA A 143 -4.56 11.82 20.57
CA ALA A 143 -4.58 10.95 19.38
C ALA A 143 -3.74 9.70 19.58
N TYR A 144 -2.56 9.82 20.22
CA TYR A 144 -1.71 8.66 20.53
C TYR A 144 -2.28 7.75 21.61
N VAL A 145 -2.99 8.28 22.61
CA VAL A 145 -3.72 7.44 23.59
C VAL A 145 -4.72 6.53 22.85
N VAL A 146 -5.49 7.08 21.93
CA VAL A 146 -6.46 6.31 21.12
C VAL A 146 -5.73 5.25 20.26
N ILE A 147 -4.63 5.62 19.61
CA ILE A 147 -3.84 4.69 18.79
C ILE A 147 -3.31 3.52 19.62
N VAL A 148 -2.75 3.77 20.81
CA VAL A 148 -2.26 2.75 21.72
C VAL A 148 -3.39 1.82 22.15
N CYS A 149 -4.54 2.36 22.56
CA CYS A 149 -5.71 1.57 22.90
C CYS A 149 -6.16 0.66 21.76
N LEU A 150 -6.18 1.19 20.51
CA LEU A 150 -6.54 0.39 19.35
C LEU A 150 -5.55 -0.74 19.08
N TYR A 151 -4.24 -0.52 19.24
CA TYR A 151 -3.23 -1.58 19.09
C TYR A 151 -3.35 -2.63 20.18
N ILE A 152 -3.61 -2.24 21.44
CA ILE A 152 -3.84 -3.17 22.56
C ILE A 152 -5.07 -4.03 22.27
N VAL A 153 -6.20 -3.40 21.91
CA VAL A 153 -7.44 -4.12 21.56
C VAL A 153 -7.20 -5.07 20.39
N ALA A 154 -6.50 -4.62 19.35
CA ALA A 154 -6.17 -5.45 18.19
C ALA A 154 -5.30 -6.65 18.58
N THR A 155 -4.34 -6.48 19.53
CA THR A 155 -3.51 -7.57 20.05
C THR A 155 -4.36 -8.57 20.82
N LEU A 156 -5.19 -8.10 21.74
CA LEU A 156 -6.08 -8.96 22.53
C LEU A 156 -7.06 -9.74 21.65
N LEU A 157 -7.70 -9.08 20.68
CA LEU A 157 -8.60 -9.75 19.73
C LEU A 157 -7.86 -10.81 18.90
N THR A 158 -6.59 -10.55 18.53
CA THR A 158 -5.79 -11.54 17.80
C THR A 158 -5.51 -12.77 18.68
N LEU A 159 -5.23 -12.59 19.96
CA LEU A 159 -5.01 -13.68 20.90
C LEU A 159 -6.29 -14.50 21.16
N CYS A 160 -7.47 -13.89 21.07
CA CYS A 160 -8.76 -14.58 21.19
C CYS A 160 -9.08 -15.49 19.99
N VAL A 161 -8.36 -15.35 18.86
CA VAL A 161 -8.58 -16.19 17.68
C VAL A 161 -8.17 -17.62 17.98
N THR A 162 -9.12 -18.55 17.93
CA THR A 162 -8.85 -19.99 18.12
C THR A 162 -8.36 -20.60 16.81
N VAL A 163 -7.15 -21.09 16.81
CA VAL A 163 -6.59 -21.85 15.68
C VAL A 163 -6.62 -23.33 16.07
N ALA A 164 -7.40 -24.13 15.33
CA ALA A 164 -7.39 -25.58 15.54
C ALA A 164 -5.97 -26.10 15.31
N LYS A 165 -5.44 -26.84 16.28
CA LYS A 165 -4.14 -27.54 16.15
C LYS A 165 -4.27 -28.61 15.07
N ARG A 166 -4.05 -28.24 13.82
CA ARG A 166 -3.95 -29.21 12.73
C ARG A 166 -2.55 -29.80 12.77
N HIS A 167 -2.45 -31.13 12.69
CA HIS A 167 -1.20 -31.90 12.62
C HIS A 167 -0.41 -31.55 11.35
N ARG A 168 0.17 -30.35 11.30
CA ARG A 168 0.93 -29.83 10.13
C ARG A 168 2.43 -29.77 10.36
N ALA A 169 2.92 -30.26 11.52
CA ALA A 169 4.34 -30.16 11.82
C ALA A 169 5.23 -31.00 10.87
N ALA A 170 4.75 -32.12 10.37
CA ALA A 170 5.51 -32.97 9.46
C ALA A 170 5.57 -32.46 8.03
N ASP A 171 4.41 -32.02 7.46
CA ASP A 171 4.34 -31.50 6.09
C ASP A 171 5.01 -30.13 5.94
N ALA A 172 4.98 -29.29 7.00
CA ALA A 172 5.63 -27.99 7.01
C ALA A 172 7.17 -28.11 7.12
N ALA A 173 7.68 -29.07 7.88
CA ALA A 173 9.12 -29.32 7.95
C ALA A 173 9.71 -29.79 6.63
N ASP A 174 9.03 -30.67 5.90
CA ASP A 174 9.44 -31.14 4.58
C ASP A 174 9.31 -30.04 3.50
N ALA A 175 8.29 -29.19 3.58
CA ALA A 175 8.13 -28.04 2.69
C ALA A 175 9.19 -26.97 2.94
N ALA A 176 9.53 -26.69 4.21
CA ALA A 176 10.56 -25.72 4.60
C ALA A 176 11.98 -26.17 4.20
N LEU A 177 12.26 -27.48 4.21
CA LEU A 177 13.54 -28.05 3.75
C LEU A 177 13.72 -27.97 2.23
N ARG A 178 12.62 -27.89 1.47
CA ARG A 178 12.63 -27.78 0.00
C ARG A 178 12.56 -26.36 -0.53
N ALA A 179 12.12 -25.41 0.26
CA ALA A 179 11.95 -24.01 -0.14
C ALA A 179 13.27 -23.23 0.01
N SER A 180 13.94 -22.98 -1.11
CA SER A 180 14.95 -21.92 -1.19
C SER A 180 14.27 -20.63 -1.64
N PRO A 181 14.07 -19.63 -0.76
CA PRO A 181 13.38 -18.38 -1.11
C PRO A 181 13.98 -17.68 -2.33
N MET A 182 15.30 -17.78 -2.48
CA MET A 182 16.03 -17.22 -3.63
C MET A 182 15.75 -17.99 -4.93
N ARG A 183 15.58 -19.30 -4.86
CA ARG A 183 15.22 -20.14 -6.02
C ARG A 183 13.79 -19.86 -6.44
N ASP A 184 12.85 -19.80 -5.50
CA ASP A 184 11.45 -19.49 -5.75
C ASP A 184 11.27 -18.10 -6.35
N LEU A 185 12.06 -17.12 -5.87
CA LEU A 185 12.10 -15.79 -6.43
C LEU A 185 12.64 -15.79 -7.87
N LYS A 186 13.75 -16.48 -8.13
CA LYS A 186 14.33 -16.61 -9.49
C LYS A 186 13.34 -17.27 -10.45
N GLU A 187 12.67 -18.35 -10.03
CA GLU A 187 11.66 -19.02 -10.84
C GLU A 187 10.45 -18.12 -11.10
N GLY A 188 9.98 -17.35 -10.10
CA GLY A 188 8.93 -16.36 -10.26
C GLY A 188 9.30 -15.25 -11.25
N VAL A 189 10.51 -14.70 -11.14
CA VAL A 189 11.04 -13.71 -12.08
C VAL A 189 11.15 -14.29 -13.49
N ALA A 190 11.76 -15.48 -13.64
CA ALA A 190 11.89 -16.13 -14.94
C ALA A 190 10.53 -16.36 -15.61
N TYR A 191 9.53 -16.80 -14.84
CA TYR A 191 8.18 -17.03 -15.35
C TYR A 191 7.49 -15.71 -15.78
N ILE A 192 7.63 -14.64 -15.01
CA ILE A 192 7.10 -13.33 -15.39
C ILE A 192 7.74 -12.86 -16.70
N TRP A 193 9.06 -13.08 -16.85
CA TRP A 193 9.81 -12.67 -18.05
C TRP A 193 9.43 -13.44 -19.31
N THR A 194 8.83 -14.61 -19.20
CA THR A 194 8.33 -15.39 -20.35
C THR A 194 6.90 -15.03 -20.78
N THR A 195 6.17 -14.28 -19.97
CA THR A 195 4.75 -13.99 -20.22
C THR A 195 4.52 -12.46 -20.46
N PRO A 196 4.32 -12.02 -21.70
CA PRO A 196 4.24 -10.58 -22.03
C PRO A 196 3.22 -9.79 -21.22
N ARG A 197 2.02 -10.37 -20.98
CA ARG A 197 0.98 -9.73 -20.16
C ARG A 197 1.40 -9.53 -18.71
N MET A 198 2.17 -10.46 -18.15
CA MET A 198 2.68 -10.36 -16.78
C MET A 198 3.79 -9.33 -16.68
N GLN A 199 4.68 -9.27 -17.67
CA GLN A 199 5.71 -8.23 -17.77
C GLN A 199 5.06 -6.84 -17.78
N ALA A 200 4.10 -6.62 -18.66
CA ALA A 200 3.40 -5.35 -18.76
C ALA A 200 2.72 -4.96 -17.43
N ALA A 201 2.05 -5.92 -16.76
CA ALA A 201 1.40 -5.68 -15.48
C ALA A 201 2.42 -5.34 -14.38
N MET A 202 3.59 -5.99 -14.36
CA MET A 202 4.67 -5.69 -13.40
C MET A 202 5.31 -4.33 -13.65
N TRP A 203 5.55 -3.97 -14.92
CA TRP A 203 6.06 -2.64 -15.26
C TRP A 203 5.06 -1.53 -14.89
N VAL A 204 3.77 -1.72 -15.15
CA VAL A 204 2.72 -0.79 -14.71
C VAL A 204 2.74 -0.67 -13.17
N ALA A 205 2.79 -1.79 -12.45
CA ALA A 205 2.82 -1.77 -10.99
C ALA A 205 4.07 -1.05 -10.45
N PHE A 206 5.25 -1.27 -11.02
CA PHE A 206 6.49 -0.56 -10.64
C PHE A 206 6.36 0.94 -10.93
N LEU A 207 5.92 1.30 -12.11
CA LEU A 207 5.79 2.67 -12.55
C LEU A 207 4.86 3.50 -11.66
N VAL A 208 3.69 2.96 -11.30
CA VAL A 208 2.75 3.68 -10.43
C VAL A 208 3.27 3.81 -9.00
N ASN A 209 4.02 2.82 -8.50
CA ASN A 209 4.70 2.94 -7.21
C ASN A 209 5.80 4.02 -7.26
N LEU A 210 6.53 4.11 -8.35
CA LEU A 210 7.61 5.09 -8.51
C LEU A 210 7.07 6.52 -8.67
N THR A 211 5.99 6.72 -9.43
CA THR A 211 5.60 8.07 -9.87
C THR A 211 4.20 8.52 -9.44
N ALA A 212 3.22 7.63 -9.30
CA ALA A 212 1.85 8.01 -8.98
C ALA A 212 1.56 8.03 -7.47
N TYR A 213 1.97 6.99 -6.75
CA TYR A 213 1.73 6.90 -5.30
C TYR A 213 2.46 7.99 -4.48
N PRO A 214 3.68 8.44 -4.80
CA PRO A 214 4.28 9.58 -4.11
C PRO A 214 3.36 10.80 -4.10
N LEU A 215 2.75 11.15 -5.23
CA LEU A 215 1.88 12.31 -5.38
C LEU A 215 0.54 12.13 -4.65
N SER A 216 -0.06 10.94 -4.73
CA SER A 216 -1.41 10.71 -4.22
C SER A 216 -1.48 10.31 -2.74
N ASN A 217 -0.34 9.95 -2.11
CA ASN A 217 -0.29 9.52 -0.70
C ASN A 217 0.88 10.14 0.08
N GLY A 218 2.11 9.93 -0.37
CA GLY A 218 3.30 10.25 0.42
C GLY A 218 3.51 11.74 0.65
N LEU A 219 3.16 12.56 -0.35
CA LEU A 219 3.34 14.01 -0.32
C LEU A 219 2.10 14.78 0.16
N LEU A 220 0.98 14.09 0.50
CA LEU A 220 -0.25 14.77 0.96
C LEU A 220 -0.04 15.72 2.15
N PRO A 221 0.78 15.43 3.18
CA PRO A 221 1.07 16.38 4.24
C PRO A 221 1.69 17.67 3.72
N TYR A 222 2.65 17.56 2.79
CA TYR A 222 3.29 18.71 2.16
C TYR A 222 2.31 19.53 1.33
N ILE A 223 1.49 18.86 0.52
CA ILE A 223 0.49 19.48 -0.33
C ILE A 223 -0.54 20.25 0.53
N ALA A 224 -1.03 19.59 1.60
CA ALA A 224 -2.00 20.21 2.51
C ALA A 224 -1.43 21.45 3.18
N LYS A 225 -0.22 21.38 3.74
CA LYS A 225 0.40 22.47 4.50
C LYS A 225 0.94 23.57 3.60
N THR A 226 1.73 23.22 2.59
CA THR A 226 2.52 24.19 1.83
C THR A 226 1.79 24.72 0.62
N ILE A 227 1.02 23.87 -0.10
CA ILE A 227 0.33 24.27 -1.32
C ILE A 227 -1.04 24.89 -0.99
N TYR A 228 -1.81 24.22 -0.13
CA TYR A 228 -3.18 24.68 0.20
C TYR A 228 -3.25 25.49 1.48
N GLY A 229 -2.18 25.61 2.27
CA GLY A 229 -2.17 26.36 3.52
C GLY A 229 -3.19 25.85 4.55
N THR A 230 -3.60 24.58 4.46
CA THR A 230 -4.62 23.99 5.32
C THR A 230 -4.01 23.32 6.55
N ASN A 231 -4.85 22.96 7.50
CA ASN A 231 -4.48 22.29 8.74
C ASN A 231 -4.58 20.75 8.62
N GLN A 232 -4.43 20.06 9.76
CA GLN A 232 -4.52 18.60 9.86
C GLN A 232 -5.87 18.05 9.39
N THR A 233 -6.96 18.80 9.62
CA THR A 233 -8.30 18.42 9.17
C THR A 233 -8.37 18.41 7.65
N GLY A 234 -7.80 19.41 6.98
CA GLY A 234 -7.71 19.45 5.52
C GLY A 234 -6.90 18.28 4.96
N LEU A 235 -5.78 17.92 5.60
CA LEU A 235 -5.03 16.71 5.25
C LEU A 235 -5.89 15.46 5.41
N GLY A 236 -6.70 15.37 6.46
CA GLY A 236 -7.66 14.29 6.67
C GLY A 236 -8.66 14.17 5.53
N TYR A 237 -9.24 15.28 5.08
CA TYR A 237 -10.17 15.30 3.94
C TYR A 237 -9.50 14.86 2.63
N LEU A 238 -8.30 15.32 2.35
CA LEU A 238 -7.54 14.90 1.16
C LEU A 238 -7.28 13.39 1.17
N SER A 239 -6.78 12.87 2.30
CA SER A 239 -6.48 11.44 2.45
C SER A 239 -7.74 10.57 2.38
N ALA A 240 -8.84 11.03 3.02
CA ALA A 240 -10.12 10.33 2.98
C ALA A 240 -10.73 10.32 1.57
N SER A 241 -10.60 11.41 0.82
CA SER A 241 -11.13 11.51 -0.55
C SER A 241 -10.50 10.47 -1.45
N PHE A 242 -9.16 10.31 -1.39
CA PHE A 242 -8.48 9.27 -2.13
C PHE A 242 -8.96 7.86 -1.74
N ALA A 243 -9.11 7.59 -0.43
CA ALA A 243 -9.56 6.30 0.06
C ALA A 243 -11.02 6.00 -0.30
N ILE A 244 -11.91 7.00 -0.26
CA ILE A 244 -13.31 6.88 -0.71
C ILE A 244 -13.36 6.57 -2.22
N GLY A 245 -12.57 7.28 -3.02
CA GLY A 245 -12.43 6.99 -4.44
C GLY A 245 -11.97 5.56 -4.70
N SER A 246 -10.96 5.09 -3.97
CA SER A 246 -10.45 3.71 -4.07
C SER A 246 -11.52 2.67 -3.71
N LEU A 247 -12.27 2.91 -2.64
CA LEU A 247 -13.40 2.04 -2.26
C LEU A 247 -14.48 2.01 -3.35
N ALA A 248 -14.88 3.17 -3.88
CA ALA A 248 -15.85 3.26 -4.96
C ALA A 248 -15.39 2.52 -6.21
N GLY A 249 -14.10 2.62 -6.58
CA GLY A 249 -13.51 1.88 -7.71
C GLY A 249 -13.54 0.37 -7.51
N SER A 250 -13.23 -0.11 -6.31
CA SER A 250 -13.27 -1.55 -6.00
C SER A 250 -14.71 -2.11 -6.04
N LEU A 251 -15.67 -1.35 -5.52
CA LEU A 251 -17.09 -1.72 -5.59
C LEU A 251 -17.60 -1.70 -7.03
N ALA A 252 -17.30 -0.68 -7.80
CA ALA A 252 -17.67 -0.60 -9.21
C ALA A 252 -17.16 -1.82 -10.00
N LEU A 253 -15.91 -2.22 -9.77
CA LEU A 253 -15.33 -3.38 -10.45
C LEU A 253 -16.01 -4.70 -10.05
N SER A 254 -16.47 -4.83 -8.80
CA SER A 254 -17.20 -6.02 -8.34
C SER A 254 -18.57 -6.17 -9.01
N MET A 255 -19.17 -5.07 -9.46
CA MET A 255 -20.48 -5.05 -10.12
C MET A 255 -20.40 -5.25 -11.64
N ILE A 256 -19.23 -5.02 -12.24
CA ILE A 256 -19.05 -5.09 -13.69
C ILE A 256 -18.47 -6.45 -14.06
N GLY A 257 -19.33 -7.36 -14.56
CA GLY A 257 -18.89 -8.65 -15.10
C GLY A 257 -18.36 -8.55 -16.54
N GLY A 258 -17.52 -9.51 -16.98
CA GLY A 258 -17.13 -9.66 -18.39
C GLY A 258 -16.09 -8.66 -18.91
N VAL A 259 -15.40 -7.89 -18.03
CA VAL A 259 -14.44 -6.87 -18.44
C VAL A 259 -13.13 -7.48 -18.96
N ARG A 260 -12.60 -6.93 -20.02
CA ARG A 260 -11.26 -7.22 -20.52
C ARG A 260 -10.21 -6.58 -19.61
N VAL A 261 -9.75 -7.34 -18.60
CA VAL A 261 -8.93 -6.86 -17.48
C VAL A 261 -7.68 -6.12 -17.91
N ALA A 262 -7.01 -6.57 -19.01
CA ALA A 262 -5.81 -5.89 -19.51
C ALA A 262 -6.11 -4.49 -20.08
N ARG A 263 -7.24 -4.33 -20.78
CA ARG A 263 -7.68 -3.01 -21.27
C ARG A 263 -8.06 -2.09 -20.12
N LEU A 264 -8.77 -2.63 -19.13
CA LEU A 264 -9.14 -1.86 -17.94
C LEU A 264 -7.89 -1.39 -17.19
N MET A 265 -6.89 -2.25 -17.02
CA MET A 265 -5.62 -1.89 -16.38
C MET A 265 -4.99 -0.66 -17.04
N ILE A 266 -4.81 -0.70 -18.35
CA ILE A 266 -4.16 0.42 -19.07
C ILE A 266 -5.05 1.66 -19.07
N ALA A 267 -6.34 1.53 -19.38
CA ALA A 267 -7.24 2.69 -19.43
C ALA A 267 -7.35 3.40 -18.08
N SER A 268 -7.47 2.63 -16.97
CA SER A 268 -7.52 3.20 -15.63
C SER A 268 -6.18 3.78 -15.19
N THR A 269 -5.05 3.22 -15.60
CA THR A 269 -3.73 3.79 -15.31
C THR A 269 -3.52 5.11 -16.05
N VAL A 270 -3.89 5.19 -17.33
CA VAL A 270 -3.86 6.43 -18.11
C VAL A 270 -4.76 7.49 -17.46
N ALA A 271 -6.00 7.13 -17.10
CA ALA A 271 -6.92 8.03 -16.42
C ALA A 271 -6.38 8.50 -15.06
N TRP A 272 -5.70 7.61 -14.32
CA TRP A 272 -5.04 7.96 -13.05
C TRP A 272 -3.97 9.02 -13.26
N TYR A 273 -3.05 8.85 -14.22
CA TYR A 273 -2.02 9.85 -14.51
C TYR A 273 -2.61 11.16 -15.07
N ALA A 274 -3.65 11.09 -15.89
CA ALA A 274 -4.37 12.28 -16.34
C ALA A 274 -5.00 13.06 -15.16
N ALA A 275 -5.63 12.35 -14.24
CA ALA A 275 -6.16 12.97 -13.01
C ALA A 275 -5.06 13.57 -12.13
N LEU A 276 -3.88 12.94 -12.03
CA LEU A 276 -2.72 13.49 -11.32
C LEU A 276 -2.15 14.74 -12.00
N LEU A 277 -2.08 14.78 -13.34
CA LEU A 277 -1.67 16.00 -14.07
C LEU A 277 -2.58 17.19 -13.75
N VAL A 278 -3.89 16.95 -13.67
CA VAL A 278 -4.86 17.97 -13.25
C VAL A 278 -4.65 18.31 -11.77
N PHE A 279 -4.53 17.32 -10.90
CA PHE A 279 -4.37 17.49 -9.45
C PHE A 279 -3.19 18.39 -9.09
N VAL A 280 -2.06 18.21 -9.73
CA VAL A 280 -0.82 18.98 -9.47
C VAL A 280 -1.01 20.49 -9.78
N GLN A 281 -1.92 20.84 -10.67
CA GLN A 281 -2.23 22.25 -11.03
C GLN A 281 -3.29 22.90 -10.14
N MET A 282 -3.95 22.10 -9.26
CA MET A 282 -5.03 22.62 -8.43
C MET A 282 -4.48 23.49 -7.29
N GLN A 283 -5.15 24.62 -7.04
CA GLN A 283 -4.77 25.58 -6.00
C GLN A 283 -5.77 25.62 -4.84
N THR A 284 -6.87 24.86 -4.91
CA THR A 284 -7.91 24.87 -3.88
C THR A 284 -8.21 23.47 -3.35
N VAL A 285 -8.52 23.39 -2.05
CA VAL A 285 -8.85 22.11 -1.39
C VAL A 285 -10.07 21.41 -2.02
N PRO A 286 -11.19 22.08 -2.37
CA PRO A 286 -12.34 21.42 -2.97
C PRO A 286 -12.03 20.75 -4.32
N THR A 287 -11.26 21.44 -5.18
CA THR A 287 -10.87 20.87 -6.48
C THR A 287 -9.90 19.71 -6.32
N ALA A 288 -8.99 19.80 -5.36
CA ALA A 288 -8.08 18.72 -5.00
C ALA A 288 -8.83 17.46 -4.51
N ILE A 289 -9.87 17.64 -3.70
CA ILE A 289 -10.73 16.54 -3.22
C ILE A 289 -11.35 15.79 -4.39
N VAL A 290 -11.92 16.49 -5.38
CA VAL A 290 -12.51 15.87 -6.56
C VAL A 290 -11.46 15.11 -7.36
N CYS A 291 -10.28 15.70 -7.59
CA CYS A 291 -9.18 15.04 -8.29
C CYS A 291 -8.70 13.79 -7.54
N LEU A 292 -8.59 13.84 -6.20
CA LEU A 292 -8.16 12.69 -5.39
C LEU A 292 -9.20 11.58 -5.36
N LEU A 293 -10.50 11.90 -5.37
CA LEU A 293 -11.57 10.91 -5.54
C LEU A 293 -11.41 10.15 -6.88
N LEU A 294 -11.23 10.88 -7.97
CA LEU A 294 -11.01 10.28 -9.31
C LEU A 294 -9.71 9.49 -9.35
N THR A 295 -8.65 10.02 -8.77
CA THR A 295 -7.34 9.35 -8.67
C THR A 295 -7.46 8.03 -7.90
N GLY A 296 -8.11 8.01 -6.74
CA GLY A 296 -8.34 6.80 -5.95
C GLY A 296 -9.20 5.78 -6.69
N PHE A 297 -10.26 6.23 -7.38
CA PHE A 297 -11.12 5.37 -8.19
C PHE A 297 -10.31 4.67 -9.30
N CYS A 298 -9.58 5.43 -10.10
CA CYS A 298 -8.74 4.90 -11.17
C CYS A 298 -7.63 3.99 -10.65
N GLN A 299 -7.00 4.36 -9.53
CA GLN A 299 -5.97 3.57 -8.85
C GLN A 299 -6.48 2.18 -8.48
N SER A 300 -7.66 2.10 -7.88
CA SER A 300 -8.26 0.82 -7.46
C SER A 300 -8.53 -0.08 -8.67
N LEU A 301 -9.13 0.45 -9.73
CA LEU A 301 -9.37 -0.30 -10.98
C LEU A 301 -8.06 -0.82 -11.59
N SER A 302 -7.01 0.02 -11.64
CA SER A 302 -5.71 -0.36 -12.18
C SER A 302 -5.06 -1.47 -11.35
N MET A 303 -4.96 -1.29 -10.02
CA MET A 303 -4.23 -2.23 -9.15
C MET A 303 -4.94 -3.56 -8.95
N ILE A 304 -6.28 -3.59 -8.95
CA ILE A 304 -7.04 -4.84 -8.93
C ILE A 304 -6.85 -5.57 -10.27
N SER A 305 -6.86 -4.83 -11.39
CA SER A 305 -6.61 -5.42 -12.71
C SER A 305 -5.21 -6.04 -12.82
N VAL A 306 -4.17 -5.36 -12.32
CA VAL A 306 -2.81 -5.91 -12.21
C VAL A 306 -2.84 -7.22 -11.42
N ALA A 307 -3.47 -7.24 -10.25
CA ALA A 307 -3.55 -8.43 -9.41
C ALA A 307 -4.24 -9.60 -10.11
N VAL A 308 -5.36 -9.34 -10.81
CA VAL A 308 -6.13 -10.35 -11.54
C VAL A 308 -5.31 -10.93 -12.70
N ILE A 309 -4.60 -10.08 -13.47
CA ILE A 309 -3.71 -10.54 -14.57
C ILE A 309 -2.66 -11.48 -14.03
N LEU A 310 -1.96 -11.08 -12.96
CA LEU A 310 -0.89 -11.87 -12.35
C LEU A 310 -1.41 -13.20 -11.80
N MET A 311 -2.56 -13.19 -11.09
CA MET A 311 -3.15 -14.42 -10.54
C MET A 311 -3.68 -15.37 -11.59
N ARG A 312 -4.31 -14.86 -12.67
CA ARG A 312 -4.84 -15.72 -13.75
C ARG A 312 -3.73 -16.33 -14.61
N ALA A 313 -2.64 -15.59 -14.84
CA ALA A 313 -1.54 -16.05 -15.67
C ALA A 313 -0.58 -17.00 -14.92
N ALA A 314 -0.50 -16.91 -13.59
CA ALA A 314 0.51 -17.63 -12.81
C ALA A 314 0.22 -19.13 -12.61
N GLY A 315 -0.97 -19.65 -12.91
CA GLY A 315 -1.33 -21.03 -12.55
C GLY A 315 -1.22 -21.31 -11.04
N ASP A 316 -1.76 -22.42 -10.55
CA ASP A 316 -1.84 -22.68 -9.10
C ASP A 316 -0.46 -22.85 -8.43
N HIS A 317 0.50 -23.46 -9.13
CA HIS A 317 1.82 -23.76 -8.58
C HIS A 317 2.76 -22.54 -8.47
N LEU A 318 2.56 -21.50 -9.27
CA LEU A 318 3.46 -20.34 -9.34
C LEU A 318 2.86 -19.07 -8.72
N ARG A 319 1.59 -19.08 -8.30
CA ARG A 319 0.89 -17.90 -7.71
C ARG A 319 1.67 -17.27 -6.56
N GLY A 320 2.15 -18.09 -5.62
CA GLY A 320 2.92 -17.58 -4.48
C GLY A 320 4.21 -16.91 -4.89
N ARG A 321 4.94 -17.50 -5.85
CA ARG A 321 6.22 -16.95 -6.36
C ARG A 321 6.01 -15.65 -7.12
N VAL A 322 5.02 -15.59 -7.99
CA VAL A 322 4.65 -14.37 -8.73
C VAL A 322 4.20 -13.24 -7.80
N MET A 323 3.40 -13.58 -6.76
CA MET A 323 3.00 -12.59 -5.75
C MET A 323 4.19 -12.12 -4.90
N GLY A 324 5.16 -12.97 -4.62
CA GLY A 324 6.42 -12.59 -3.98
C GLY A 324 7.20 -11.57 -4.80
N VAL A 325 7.35 -11.80 -6.12
CA VAL A 325 7.99 -10.82 -7.04
C VAL A 325 7.20 -9.51 -7.08
N ARG A 326 5.85 -9.57 -7.09
CA ARG A 326 5.02 -8.36 -7.04
C ARG A 326 5.28 -7.52 -5.80
N MET A 327 5.57 -8.13 -4.64
CA MET A 327 5.91 -7.37 -3.42
C MET A 327 7.20 -6.57 -3.57
N MET A 328 8.17 -7.06 -4.37
CA MET A 328 9.40 -6.30 -4.65
C MET A 328 9.17 -5.04 -5.49
N VAL A 329 8.13 -5.04 -6.31
CA VAL A 329 7.76 -3.87 -7.13
C VAL A 329 7.35 -2.67 -6.27
N ILE A 330 6.91 -2.89 -5.02
CA ILE A 330 6.59 -1.83 -4.05
C ILE A 330 7.82 -0.95 -3.74
N TYR A 331 9.04 -1.45 -3.92
CA TYR A 331 10.26 -0.63 -3.75
C TYR A 331 10.36 0.56 -4.70
N GLY A 332 9.59 0.60 -5.78
CA GLY A 332 9.43 1.82 -6.57
C GLY A 332 8.96 3.01 -5.72
N LEU A 333 8.13 2.76 -4.70
CA LEU A 333 7.54 3.83 -3.89
C LEU A 333 8.57 4.59 -3.02
N PRO A 334 9.40 3.95 -2.19
CA PRO A 334 10.44 4.68 -1.46
C PRO A 334 11.43 5.39 -2.38
N LEU A 335 11.81 4.79 -3.51
CA LEU A 335 12.66 5.44 -4.50
C LEU A 335 11.99 6.68 -5.09
N GLY A 336 10.71 6.55 -5.48
CA GLY A 336 9.91 7.66 -5.99
C GLY A 336 9.73 8.78 -4.97
N LEU A 337 9.50 8.45 -3.70
CA LEU A 337 9.38 9.43 -2.63
C LEU A 337 10.67 10.22 -2.41
N LEU A 338 11.80 9.53 -2.30
CA LEU A 338 13.11 10.19 -2.10
C LEU A 338 13.46 11.10 -3.27
N ALA A 339 13.30 10.61 -4.50
CA ALA A 339 13.54 11.43 -5.70
C ALA A 339 12.55 12.62 -5.79
N ALA A 340 11.27 12.43 -5.41
CA ALA A 340 10.31 13.52 -5.37
C ALA A 340 10.69 14.58 -4.33
N GLY A 341 11.13 14.16 -3.13
CA GLY A 341 11.57 15.08 -2.09
C GLY A 341 12.70 15.99 -2.55
N SER A 342 13.75 15.40 -3.13
CA SER A 342 14.90 16.17 -3.67
C SER A 342 14.50 17.10 -4.81
N LEU A 343 13.68 16.62 -5.77
CA LEU A 343 13.22 17.43 -6.88
C LEU A 343 12.32 18.59 -6.45
N ILE A 344 11.48 18.40 -5.42
CA ILE A 344 10.62 19.47 -4.93
C ILE A 344 11.46 20.59 -4.28
N GLU A 345 12.53 20.26 -3.60
CA GLU A 345 13.44 21.26 -3.04
C GLU A 345 14.15 22.08 -4.14
N GLU A 346 14.46 21.48 -5.30
CA GLU A 346 15.16 22.14 -6.39
C GLU A 346 14.23 22.92 -7.34
N ILE A 347 13.14 22.29 -7.80
CA ILE A 347 12.29 22.82 -8.90
C ILE A 347 10.84 23.07 -8.47
N GLY A 348 10.50 22.80 -7.20
CA GLY A 348 9.17 22.99 -6.65
C GLY A 348 8.18 21.86 -6.98
N PHE A 349 7.03 21.87 -6.27
CA PHE A 349 6.03 20.81 -6.34
C PHE A 349 5.36 20.69 -7.72
N ALA A 350 4.93 21.81 -8.32
CA ALA A 350 4.19 21.78 -9.59
C ALA A 350 5.02 21.18 -10.72
N ALA A 351 6.30 21.56 -10.82
CA ALA A 351 7.21 21.02 -11.83
C ALA A 351 7.49 19.53 -11.57
N THR A 352 7.85 19.16 -10.35
CA THR A 352 8.11 17.77 -9.96
C THR A 352 6.89 16.88 -10.22
N GLY A 353 5.72 17.30 -9.76
CA GLY A 353 4.48 16.53 -9.93
C GLY A 353 4.09 16.38 -11.42
N THR A 354 4.29 17.43 -12.22
CA THR A 354 4.07 17.37 -13.67
C THR A 354 5.04 16.40 -14.35
N ILE A 355 6.33 16.42 -13.98
CA ILE A 355 7.33 15.46 -14.49
C ILE A 355 6.93 14.03 -14.12
N TYR A 356 6.55 13.79 -12.88
CA TYR A 356 6.12 12.47 -12.41
C TYR A 356 4.91 11.93 -13.15
N ALA A 357 3.87 12.75 -13.25
CA ALA A 357 2.63 12.35 -13.90
C ALA A 357 2.80 12.23 -15.42
N ALA A 358 3.54 13.14 -16.08
CA ALA A 358 3.80 13.08 -17.51
C ALA A 358 4.70 11.88 -17.87
N THR A 359 5.78 11.63 -17.12
CA THR A 359 6.65 10.46 -17.31
C THR A 359 5.87 9.17 -17.10
N GLY A 360 5.04 9.09 -16.05
CA GLY A 360 4.18 7.95 -15.79
C GLY A 360 3.18 7.69 -16.91
N LEU A 361 2.55 8.74 -17.43
CA LEU A 361 1.64 8.66 -18.57
C LEU A 361 2.37 8.19 -19.84
N ALA A 362 3.49 8.83 -20.18
CA ALA A 362 4.28 8.49 -21.36
C ALA A 362 4.77 7.03 -21.31
N MET A 363 5.30 6.58 -20.18
CA MET A 363 5.75 5.19 -20.01
C MET A 363 4.57 4.20 -20.03
N THR A 364 3.40 4.55 -19.50
CA THR A 364 2.19 3.72 -19.60
C THR A 364 1.78 3.54 -21.08
N LEU A 365 1.83 4.61 -21.88
CA LEU A 365 1.55 4.55 -23.30
C LEU A 365 2.63 3.76 -24.06
N ALA A 366 3.90 3.87 -23.67
CA ALA A 366 4.99 3.06 -24.23
C ALA A 366 4.79 1.56 -23.91
N ILE A 367 4.39 1.21 -22.67
CA ILE A 367 4.01 -0.15 -22.30
C ILE A 367 2.86 -0.66 -23.17
N LEU A 368 1.82 0.15 -23.37
CA LEU A 368 0.72 -0.19 -24.26
C LEU A 368 1.19 -0.42 -25.69
N ALA A 369 2.03 0.45 -26.23
CA ALA A 369 2.55 0.35 -27.59
C ALA A 369 3.41 -0.91 -27.79
N HIS A 370 4.28 -1.22 -26.83
CA HIS A 370 5.19 -2.37 -26.90
C HIS A 370 4.45 -3.72 -26.81
N TRP A 371 3.47 -3.84 -25.91
CA TRP A 371 2.66 -5.05 -25.71
C TRP A 371 1.24 -4.94 -26.27
N ARG A 372 1.05 -4.13 -27.33
CA ARG A 372 -0.26 -3.83 -27.90
C ARG A 372 -1.05 -5.08 -28.29
N THR A 373 -0.40 -6.07 -28.89
CA THR A 373 -1.02 -7.31 -29.32
C THR A 373 -1.55 -8.15 -28.14
N ASP A 374 -0.86 -8.11 -27.00
CA ASP A 374 -1.21 -8.89 -25.83
C ASP A 374 -2.21 -8.18 -24.92
N LEU A 375 -2.08 -6.85 -24.77
CA LEU A 375 -2.91 -6.04 -23.88
C LEU A 375 -4.21 -5.58 -24.57
N TRP A 376 -4.18 -5.34 -25.88
CA TRP A 376 -5.30 -4.78 -26.63
C TRP A 376 -5.60 -5.57 -27.91
N PRO A 377 -5.92 -6.88 -27.84
CA PRO A 377 -6.25 -7.67 -29.03
C PRO A 377 -7.50 -7.10 -29.68
N LEU A 378 -7.39 -6.79 -30.99
CA LEU A 378 -8.50 -6.23 -31.80
C LEU A 378 -9.60 -7.27 -32.05
N HIS A 379 -9.24 -8.56 -32.08
CA HIS A 379 -10.16 -9.68 -32.25
C HIS A 379 -10.19 -10.55 -30.99
N ALA A 380 -11.35 -10.95 -30.51
CA ALA A 380 -11.47 -11.95 -29.48
C ALA A 380 -11.01 -13.30 -30.06
N PRO A 381 -10.13 -14.09 -29.37
CA PRO A 381 -9.87 -15.45 -29.82
C PRO A 381 -11.18 -16.24 -29.82
N ALA A 382 -11.47 -16.90 -30.92
CA ALA A 382 -12.73 -17.64 -31.18
C ALA A 382 -13.00 -18.82 -30.21
N ASN A 383 -12.07 -19.11 -29.27
CA ASN A 383 -12.12 -20.26 -28.38
C ASN A 383 -12.19 -19.85 -26.90
N ALA A 384 -13.26 -19.18 -26.50
CA ALA A 384 -13.60 -18.98 -25.08
C ALA A 384 -15.12 -19.16 -24.93
N ARG A 385 -15.59 -20.38 -25.16
CA ARG A 385 -16.88 -20.87 -24.67
C ARG A 385 -16.64 -22.00 -23.66
#